data_9bd602838b38c624e41e05117ddc0b3a
#
_entry.id   9bd602838b38c624e41e05117ddc0b3a
#
_cell.length_a   1.000
_cell.length_b   1.000
_cell.length_c   1.000
_cell.angle_alpha   90.00
_cell.angle_beta   90.00
_cell.angle_gamma   90.00
#
_symmetry.space_group_name_H-M   'P 1'
#
loop_
_entity.id
_entity.type
_entity.pdbx_description
1 polymer ?
#
loop_
_entity_poly.entity_id
_entity_poly.type
_entity_poly.pdbx_seq_one_letter_code
_entity_poly.pdbx_strand_id
1 'polypeptide(L)'
;MIGIFILVELLFSDTQALTQRIETLSGSELAAELDILASRVIAPYTIMAIVLAGFALLILRAHLPEINPEEESEATGDDSQGKSSVFEFPHLMLGVICIFVYVGVEVIAIDTIGLYGQYLGFDLNTASKFGIYSLIALVVGYLIGVAVMPKYLSQRNALALCACLGFVFTLLALFTHGAVSIGFIVLLSFAHALMWPCIWPLAIDKLGRFTKIGSALLIMGIAGGAILPLAYGAFADISNRQSAYWIVLPLYLYILFFAMKGYRVGRGKLATQSV
;
A
#
# COMPACT_ATOMS: atom_id res chain seq x y z
N MET A 1 1.92 3.39 13.36
CA MET A 1 2.70 4.62 13.58
C MET A 1 3.58 4.55 14.84
N ILE A 2 3.00 4.42 16.03
CA ILE A 2 3.77 4.36 17.29
C ILE A 2 4.84 3.25 17.26
N GLY A 3 4.50 2.05 16.79
CA GLY A 3 5.44 0.93 16.68
C GLY A 3 6.64 1.19 15.77
N ILE A 4 6.41 1.83 14.61
CA ILE A 4 7.50 2.18 13.67
C ILE A 4 8.38 3.28 14.26
N PHE A 5 7.78 4.29 14.92
CA PHE A 5 8.56 5.31 15.61
C PHE A 5 9.47 4.71 16.68
N ILE A 6 8.92 3.84 17.55
CA ILE A 6 9.68 3.12 18.57
C ILE A 6 10.79 2.28 17.94
N LEU A 7 10.48 1.54 16.85
CA LEU A 7 11.44 0.68 16.17
C LEU A 7 12.59 1.48 15.55
N VAL A 8 12.27 2.58 14.86
CA VAL A 8 13.27 3.47 14.26
C VAL A 8 14.18 4.07 15.34
N GLU A 9 13.60 4.60 16.42
CA GLU A 9 14.38 5.18 17.51
C GLU A 9 15.27 4.14 18.19
N LEU A 10 14.78 2.92 18.38
CA LEU A 10 15.49 1.83 19.07
C LEU A 10 16.61 1.24 18.20
N LEU A 11 16.43 1.17 16.88
CA LEU A 11 17.42 0.64 15.95
C LEU A 11 18.45 1.68 15.50
N PHE A 12 18.05 2.96 15.39
CA PHE A 12 18.84 4.01 14.76
C PHE A 12 19.25 5.15 15.71
N SER A 13 19.03 5.04 17.03
CA SER A 13 19.40 6.07 18.00
C SER A 13 20.91 6.36 18.02
N ASP A 14 21.75 5.35 17.76
CA ASP A 14 23.22 5.44 17.82
C ASP A 14 23.89 5.17 16.46
N THR A 15 23.21 5.47 15.35
CA THR A 15 23.64 5.06 14.01
C THR A 15 25.03 5.54 13.63
N GLN A 16 25.43 6.78 14.00
CA GLN A 16 26.74 7.31 13.66
C GLN A 16 27.85 6.58 14.41
N ALA A 17 27.64 6.31 15.70
CA ALA A 17 28.60 5.57 16.51
C ALA A 17 28.71 4.10 16.05
N LEU A 18 27.59 3.49 15.66
CA LEU A 18 27.52 2.13 15.12
C LEU A 18 28.23 2.01 13.77
N THR A 19 27.98 2.94 12.85
CA THR A 19 28.63 2.93 11.51
C THR A 19 30.15 3.07 11.67
N GLN A 20 30.61 4.00 12.48
CA GLN A 20 32.04 4.15 12.75
C GLN A 20 32.69 2.91 13.39
N ARG A 21 31.98 2.25 14.31
CA ARG A 21 32.44 0.98 14.91
C ARG A 21 32.51 -0.13 13.88
N ILE A 22 31.47 -0.33 13.08
CA ILE A 22 31.40 -1.38 12.06
C ILE A 22 32.52 -1.21 11.01
N GLU A 23 32.84 0.02 10.61
CA GLU A 23 33.91 0.32 9.67
C GLU A 23 35.33 0.02 10.22
N THR A 24 35.49 0.03 11.54
CA THR A 24 36.80 -0.21 12.20
C THR A 24 37.00 -1.66 12.64
N LEU A 25 35.94 -2.45 12.76
CA LEU A 25 35.97 -3.84 13.21
C LEU A 25 36.12 -4.82 12.03
N SER A 26 36.78 -5.97 12.29
CA SER A 26 36.92 -7.04 11.31
C SER A 26 36.84 -8.42 11.97
N GLY A 27 36.52 -9.44 11.18
CA GLY A 27 36.49 -10.84 11.63
C GLY A 27 35.46 -11.12 12.73
N SER A 28 35.87 -11.77 13.80
CA SER A 28 34.99 -12.20 14.90
C SER A 28 34.38 -11.06 15.72
N GLU A 29 35.08 -9.93 15.81
CA GLU A 29 34.60 -8.76 16.54
C GLU A 29 33.46 -8.07 15.77
N LEU A 30 33.55 -8.00 14.46
CA LEU A 30 32.47 -7.51 13.60
C LEU A 30 31.22 -8.42 13.71
N ALA A 31 31.42 -9.74 13.68
CA ALA A 31 30.31 -10.68 13.83
C ALA A 31 29.59 -10.52 15.18
N ALA A 32 30.32 -10.35 16.27
CA ALA A 32 29.76 -10.15 17.60
C ALA A 32 28.96 -8.83 17.69
N GLU A 33 29.44 -7.73 17.10
CA GLU A 33 28.72 -6.44 17.07
C GLU A 33 27.46 -6.51 16.22
N LEU A 34 27.48 -7.23 15.10
CA LEU A 34 26.32 -7.50 14.25
C LEU A 34 25.26 -8.36 14.96
N ASP A 35 25.69 -9.35 15.76
CA ASP A 35 24.78 -10.17 16.58
C ASP A 35 24.10 -9.34 17.68
N ILE A 36 24.83 -8.41 18.31
CA ILE A 36 24.25 -7.47 19.28
C ILE A 36 23.20 -6.59 18.58
N LEU A 37 23.50 -6.07 17.40
CA LEU A 37 22.57 -5.24 16.62
C LEU A 37 21.32 -6.05 16.21
N ALA A 38 21.50 -7.27 15.75
CA ALA A 38 20.40 -8.18 15.41
C ALA A 38 19.53 -8.50 16.65
N SER A 39 20.12 -8.65 17.82
CA SER A 39 19.39 -8.92 19.06
C SER A 39 18.45 -7.78 19.48
N ARG A 40 18.75 -6.53 19.11
CA ARG A 40 17.87 -5.37 19.39
C ARG A 40 16.48 -5.50 18.77
N VAL A 41 16.35 -6.27 17.70
CA VAL A 41 15.08 -6.49 16.99
C VAL A 41 14.19 -7.48 17.76
N ILE A 42 14.76 -8.38 18.55
CA ILE A 42 14.04 -9.47 19.24
C ILE A 42 12.97 -8.91 20.19
N ALA A 43 13.32 -7.94 21.02
CA ALA A 43 12.40 -7.39 22.02
C ALA A 43 11.17 -6.71 21.40
N PRO A 44 11.28 -5.79 20.40
CA PRO A 44 10.12 -5.19 19.74
C PRO A 44 9.23 -6.23 19.04
N TYR A 45 9.83 -7.21 18.34
CA TYR A 45 9.06 -8.25 17.67
C TYR A 45 8.35 -9.19 18.66
N THR A 46 8.98 -9.50 19.80
CA THR A 46 8.35 -10.29 20.86
C THR A 46 7.15 -9.55 21.45
N ILE A 47 7.29 -8.25 21.72
CA ILE A 47 6.17 -7.42 22.21
C ILE A 47 5.03 -7.41 21.19
N MET A 48 5.33 -7.20 19.90
CA MET A 48 4.31 -7.25 18.85
C MET A 48 3.62 -8.62 18.79
N ALA A 49 4.36 -9.70 18.87
CA ALA A 49 3.80 -11.05 18.87
C ALA A 49 2.85 -11.27 20.07
N ILE A 50 3.20 -10.81 21.26
CA ILE A 50 2.35 -10.90 22.47
C ILE A 50 1.07 -10.06 22.27
N VAL A 51 1.19 -8.84 21.73
CA VAL A 51 0.03 -7.97 21.47
C VAL A 51 -0.89 -8.61 20.45
N LEU A 52 -0.35 -9.16 19.36
CA LEU A 52 -1.14 -9.85 18.33
C LEU A 52 -1.82 -11.12 18.88
N ALA A 53 -1.14 -11.89 19.70
CA ALA A 53 -1.73 -13.03 20.38
C ALA A 53 -2.88 -12.60 21.32
N GLY A 54 -2.71 -11.48 22.02
CA GLY A 54 -3.77 -10.88 22.84
C GLY A 54 -4.99 -10.48 22.01
N PHE A 55 -4.79 -9.82 20.86
CA PHE A 55 -5.88 -9.50 19.93
C PHE A 55 -6.54 -10.76 19.37
N ALA A 56 -5.79 -11.80 19.02
CA ALA A 56 -6.35 -13.06 18.53
C ALA A 56 -7.25 -13.71 19.60
N LEU A 57 -6.82 -13.74 20.86
CA LEU A 57 -7.62 -14.24 21.98
C LEU A 57 -8.88 -13.39 22.21
N LEU A 58 -8.78 -12.07 22.05
CA LEU A 58 -9.92 -11.16 22.17
C LEU A 58 -10.94 -11.42 21.07
N ILE A 59 -10.51 -11.59 19.81
CA ILE A 59 -11.37 -11.91 18.67
C ILE A 59 -12.04 -13.28 18.85
N LEU A 60 -11.31 -14.29 19.32
CA LEU A 60 -11.87 -15.62 19.61
C LEU A 60 -12.96 -15.58 20.69
N ARG A 61 -12.87 -14.63 21.64
CA ARG A 61 -13.90 -14.43 22.68
C ARG A 61 -15.01 -13.47 22.27
N ALA A 62 -14.76 -12.59 21.31
CA ALA A 62 -15.79 -11.74 20.75
C ALA A 62 -16.68 -12.59 19.85
N HIS A 63 -17.92 -12.83 20.28
CA HIS A 63 -18.94 -13.50 19.45
C HIS A 63 -19.30 -12.56 18.29
N LEU A 64 -18.43 -12.54 17.27
CA LEU A 64 -18.70 -11.77 16.06
C LEU A 64 -19.87 -12.41 15.32
N PRO A 65 -20.88 -11.64 14.90
CA PRO A 65 -21.98 -12.18 14.11
C PRO A 65 -21.40 -12.74 12.79
N GLU A 66 -21.80 -13.98 12.44
CA GLU A 66 -21.48 -14.53 11.12
C GLU A 66 -22.23 -13.69 10.07
N ILE A 67 -21.47 -13.11 9.16
CA ILE A 67 -22.01 -12.40 8.00
C ILE A 67 -22.53 -13.47 7.05
N ASN A 68 -23.84 -13.56 6.86
CA ASN A 68 -24.48 -14.43 5.89
C ASN A 68 -24.23 -13.87 4.48
N PRO A 69 -23.47 -14.57 3.61
CA PRO A 69 -23.19 -14.11 2.25
C PRO A 69 -24.44 -13.93 1.39
N GLU A 70 -25.53 -14.62 1.75
CA GLU A 70 -26.82 -14.55 1.06
C GLU A 70 -27.55 -13.21 1.30
N GLU A 71 -27.48 -12.66 2.52
CA GLU A 71 -28.05 -11.36 2.86
C GLU A 71 -27.29 -10.19 2.19
N GLU A 72 -25.98 -10.33 2.06
CA GLU A 72 -25.15 -9.34 1.34
C GLU A 72 -25.40 -9.38 -0.17
N SER A 73 -25.68 -10.53 -0.73
CA SER A 73 -26.01 -10.71 -2.16
C SER A 73 -27.33 -10.05 -2.54
N GLU A 74 -28.33 -10.10 -1.65
CA GLU A 74 -29.63 -9.42 -1.85
C GLU A 74 -29.52 -7.90 -1.80
N ALA A 75 -28.61 -7.37 -0.97
CA ALA A 75 -28.41 -5.92 -0.80
C ALA A 75 -27.65 -5.27 -1.96
N THR A 76 -26.78 -6.00 -2.66
CA THR A 76 -25.88 -5.46 -3.71
C THR A 76 -26.36 -5.72 -5.15
N GLY A 77 -27.46 -6.49 -5.33
CA GLY A 77 -27.90 -6.96 -6.64
C GLY A 77 -27.06 -8.15 -7.14
N ASP A 78 -27.66 -8.98 -7.96
CA ASP A 78 -27.07 -10.25 -8.41
C ASP A 78 -26.98 -10.29 -9.95
N ASP A 79 -25.78 -10.10 -10.50
CA ASP A 79 -25.48 -10.34 -11.92
C ASP A 79 -24.92 -11.78 -12.13
N SER A 80 -25.05 -12.68 -11.14
CA SER A 80 -24.54 -14.05 -11.22
C SER A 80 -25.46 -15.00 -11.97
N GLN A 81 -26.69 -14.59 -12.30
CA GLN A 81 -27.63 -15.43 -13.04
C GLN A 81 -27.06 -15.79 -14.42
N GLY A 82 -26.95 -17.09 -14.66
CA GLY A 82 -26.40 -17.64 -15.91
C GLY A 82 -24.89 -17.74 -15.99
N LYS A 83 -24.14 -17.26 -14.99
CA LYS A 83 -22.68 -17.41 -14.94
C LYS A 83 -22.29 -18.64 -14.13
N SER A 84 -21.31 -19.39 -14.66
CA SER A 84 -20.80 -20.62 -14.04
C SER A 84 -19.48 -20.42 -13.31
N SER A 85 -18.76 -19.33 -13.58
CA SER A 85 -17.42 -19.07 -13.05
C SER A 85 -17.22 -17.62 -12.62
N VAL A 86 -16.40 -17.41 -11.60
CA VAL A 86 -15.94 -16.08 -11.15
C VAL A 86 -15.14 -15.34 -12.24
N PHE A 87 -14.53 -16.06 -13.16
CA PHE A 87 -13.76 -15.47 -14.27
C PHE A 87 -14.65 -14.85 -15.37
N GLU A 88 -15.95 -15.08 -15.31
CA GLU A 88 -16.91 -14.42 -16.20
C GLU A 88 -17.28 -13.00 -15.77
N PHE A 89 -16.59 -12.47 -14.75
CA PHE A 89 -16.69 -11.08 -14.30
C PHE A 89 -15.44 -10.27 -14.65
N PRO A 90 -15.35 -9.68 -15.84
CA PRO A 90 -14.14 -8.97 -16.27
C PRO A 90 -13.75 -7.81 -15.35
N HIS A 91 -14.74 -7.09 -14.78
CA HIS A 91 -14.46 -5.99 -13.85
C HIS A 91 -13.76 -6.49 -12.57
N LEU A 92 -14.07 -7.70 -12.08
CA LEU A 92 -13.36 -8.29 -10.95
C LEU A 92 -11.91 -8.59 -11.32
N MET A 93 -11.65 -9.21 -12.49
CA MET A 93 -10.28 -9.51 -12.92
C MET A 93 -9.44 -8.23 -13.07
N LEU A 94 -10.04 -7.20 -13.65
CA LEU A 94 -9.41 -5.88 -13.72
C LEU A 94 -9.20 -5.27 -12.33
N GLY A 95 -10.11 -5.52 -11.38
CA GLY A 95 -9.98 -5.12 -9.97
C GLY A 95 -8.83 -5.84 -9.25
N VAL A 96 -8.65 -7.14 -9.49
CA VAL A 96 -7.52 -7.93 -8.95
C VAL A 96 -6.19 -7.34 -9.42
N ILE A 97 -6.08 -7.06 -10.73
CA ILE A 97 -4.88 -6.39 -11.27
C ILE A 97 -4.74 -4.98 -10.67
N CYS A 98 -5.85 -4.26 -10.44
CA CYS A 98 -5.81 -2.93 -9.84
C CYS A 98 -5.29 -2.96 -8.40
N ILE A 99 -5.72 -3.93 -7.58
CA ILE A 99 -5.17 -4.15 -6.24
C ILE A 99 -3.68 -4.50 -6.32
N PHE A 100 -3.29 -5.40 -7.22
CA PHE A 100 -1.90 -5.77 -7.42
C PHE A 100 -1.02 -4.54 -7.74
N VAL A 101 -1.46 -3.73 -8.66
CA VAL A 101 -0.77 -2.50 -9.07
C VAL A 101 -0.74 -1.48 -7.92
N TYR A 102 -1.87 -1.26 -7.26
CA TYR A 102 -1.98 -0.30 -6.16
C TYR A 102 -1.07 -0.66 -4.99
N VAL A 103 -1.15 -1.91 -4.49
CA VAL A 103 -0.31 -2.33 -3.37
C VAL A 103 1.17 -2.25 -3.72
N GLY A 104 1.51 -2.55 -4.97
CA GLY A 104 2.89 -2.41 -5.45
C GLY A 104 3.41 -0.98 -5.42
N VAL A 105 2.63 0.01 -5.90
CA VAL A 105 3.07 1.41 -5.86
C VAL A 105 3.10 1.97 -4.44
N GLU A 106 2.19 1.52 -3.56
CA GLU A 106 2.18 1.90 -2.16
C GLU A 106 3.42 1.41 -1.43
N VAL A 107 3.76 0.13 -1.58
CA VAL A 107 4.96 -0.47 -0.96
C VAL A 107 6.23 0.16 -1.51
N ILE A 108 6.34 0.39 -2.83
CA ILE A 108 7.47 1.12 -3.42
C ILE A 108 7.63 2.48 -2.73
N ALA A 109 6.56 3.28 -2.61
CA ALA A 109 6.66 4.62 -2.05
C ALA A 109 7.06 4.64 -0.57
N ILE A 110 6.57 3.69 0.24
CA ILE A 110 6.81 3.67 1.69
C ILE A 110 8.15 3.00 2.02
N ASP A 111 8.46 1.86 1.41
CA ASP A 111 9.62 1.07 1.81
C ASP A 111 10.93 1.59 1.19
N THR A 112 10.86 2.21 0.00
CA THR A 112 12.08 2.69 -0.66
C THR A 112 12.46 4.12 -0.28
N ILE A 113 11.59 4.89 0.41
CA ILE A 113 11.80 6.32 0.68
C ILE A 113 13.07 6.58 1.50
N GLY A 114 13.42 5.71 2.45
CA GLY A 114 14.64 5.83 3.24
C GLY A 114 15.90 5.70 2.38
N LEU A 115 15.94 4.69 1.50
CA LEU A 115 17.03 4.48 0.56
C LEU A 115 17.09 5.59 -0.51
N TYR A 116 15.94 6.11 -0.91
CA TYR A 116 15.86 7.24 -1.82
C TYR A 116 16.40 8.53 -1.17
N GLY A 117 16.09 8.74 0.11
CA GLY A 117 16.63 9.86 0.88
C GLY A 117 18.15 9.82 0.97
N GLN A 118 18.75 8.65 1.25
CA GLN A 118 20.20 8.47 1.24
C GLN A 118 20.82 8.77 -0.15
N TYR A 119 20.18 8.30 -1.22
CA TYR A 119 20.59 8.62 -2.59
C TYR A 119 20.61 10.13 -2.86
N LEU A 120 19.68 10.90 -2.28
CA LEU A 120 19.64 12.36 -2.39
C LEU A 120 20.59 13.09 -1.43
N GLY A 121 21.42 12.36 -0.68
CA GLY A 121 22.47 12.92 0.19
C GLY A 121 22.02 13.18 1.65
N PHE A 122 20.87 12.69 2.07
CA PHE A 122 20.46 12.75 3.47
C PHE A 122 21.18 11.69 4.29
N ASP A 123 21.58 12.04 5.52
CA ASP A 123 22.14 11.07 6.46
C ASP A 123 21.12 9.96 6.82
N LEU A 124 21.63 8.80 7.26
CA LEU A 124 20.81 7.63 7.55
C LEU A 124 19.74 7.88 8.61
N ASN A 125 20.06 8.68 9.65
CA ASN A 125 19.11 8.98 10.73
C ASN A 125 17.94 9.82 10.19
N THR A 126 18.21 10.83 9.38
CA THR A 126 17.17 11.65 8.73
C THR A 126 16.37 10.83 7.72
N ALA A 127 17.04 10.06 6.87
CA ALA A 127 16.41 9.26 5.82
C ALA A 127 15.46 8.17 6.38
N SER A 128 15.83 7.53 7.48
CA SER A 128 14.98 6.53 8.16
C SER A 128 13.66 7.10 8.69
N LYS A 129 13.61 8.40 8.97
CA LYS A 129 12.39 9.08 9.47
C LYS A 129 11.40 9.44 8.36
N PHE A 130 11.81 9.43 7.09
CA PHE A 130 10.91 9.77 5.98
C PHE A 130 9.72 8.81 5.87
N GLY A 131 9.89 7.52 6.20
CA GLY A 131 8.80 6.59 6.29
C GLY A 131 7.72 6.97 7.30
N ILE A 132 8.10 7.61 8.41
CA ILE A 132 7.16 8.11 9.42
C ILE A 132 6.30 9.24 8.81
N TYR A 133 6.91 10.16 8.06
CA TYR A 133 6.16 11.23 7.39
C TYR A 133 5.19 10.68 6.33
N SER A 134 5.58 9.63 5.59
CA SER A 134 4.71 8.91 4.66
C SER A 134 3.48 8.32 5.37
N LEU A 135 3.68 7.69 6.53
CA LEU A 135 2.57 7.15 7.32
C LEU A 135 1.66 8.24 7.91
N ILE A 136 2.22 9.37 8.32
CA ILE A 136 1.41 10.53 8.75
C ILE A 136 0.57 11.04 7.58
N ALA A 137 1.16 11.20 6.40
CA ALA A 137 0.45 11.62 5.19
C ALA A 137 -0.68 10.64 4.83
N LEU A 138 -0.45 9.34 4.94
CA LEU A 138 -1.45 8.29 4.74
C LEU A 138 -2.63 8.44 5.72
N VAL A 139 -2.35 8.61 7.01
CA VAL A 139 -3.40 8.80 8.04
C VAL A 139 -4.20 10.08 7.79
N VAL A 140 -3.54 11.18 7.46
CA VAL A 140 -4.21 12.43 7.10
C VAL A 140 -5.13 12.22 5.89
N GLY A 141 -4.66 11.50 4.86
CA GLY A 141 -5.47 11.13 3.71
C GLY A 141 -6.72 10.31 4.08
N TYR A 142 -6.57 9.33 4.97
CA TYR A 142 -7.72 8.56 5.50
C TYR A 142 -8.72 9.43 6.25
N LEU A 143 -8.26 10.32 7.13
CA LEU A 143 -9.15 11.21 7.90
C LEU A 143 -9.94 12.14 6.98
N ILE A 144 -9.26 12.73 5.98
CA ILE A 144 -9.93 13.56 4.96
C ILE A 144 -10.91 12.71 4.15
N GLY A 145 -10.52 11.50 3.77
CA GLY A 145 -11.38 10.58 3.03
C GLY A 145 -12.66 10.23 3.77
N VAL A 146 -12.57 9.86 5.03
CA VAL A 146 -13.73 9.57 5.89
C VAL A 146 -14.65 10.80 6.01
N ALA A 147 -14.10 12.00 6.09
CA ALA A 147 -14.87 13.23 6.18
C ALA A 147 -15.59 13.60 4.86
N VAL A 148 -14.99 13.25 3.72
CA VAL A 148 -15.45 13.66 2.39
C VAL A 148 -16.31 12.59 1.71
N MET A 149 -15.99 11.32 1.89
CA MET A 149 -16.79 10.21 1.33
C MET A 149 -17.86 9.72 2.32
N PRO A 150 -19.01 9.24 1.86
CA PRO A 150 -19.53 9.31 0.49
C PRO A 150 -20.23 10.63 0.16
N LYS A 151 -20.32 11.55 1.12
CA LYS A 151 -21.19 12.73 1.06
C LYS A 151 -20.88 13.68 -0.12
N TYR A 152 -19.59 13.91 -0.39
CA TYR A 152 -19.15 14.87 -1.41
C TYR A 152 -18.43 14.21 -2.58
N LEU A 153 -17.91 12.99 -2.39
CA LEU A 153 -17.06 12.34 -3.39
C LEU A 153 -17.45 10.85 -3.49
N SER A 154 -17.83 10.41 -4.70
CA SER A 154 -18.11 9.00 -4.96
C SER A 154 -16.78 8.21 -4.97
N GLN A 155 -16.83 6.91 -4.64
CA GLN A 155 -15.67 6.00 -4.62
C GLN A 155 -14.90 6.05 -5.94
N ARG A 156 -15.60 6.05 -7.07
CA ARG A 156 -15.01 6.15 -8.41
C ARG A 156 -14.20 7.44 -8.59
N ASN A 157 -14.80 8.57 -8.24
CA ASN A 157 -14.16 9.88 -8.41
C ASN A 157 -12.99 10.05 -7.42
N ALA A 158 -13.11 9.51 -6.20
CA ALA A 158 -12.03 9.47 -5.22
C ALA A 158 -10.84 8.68 -5.76
N LEU A 159 -11.08 7.48 -6.30
CA LEU A 159 -10.03 6.65 -6.88
C LEU A 159 -9.35 7.34 -8.08
N ALA A 160 -10.14 7.95 -8.97
CA ALA A 160 -9.60 8.71 -10.11
C ALA A 160 -8.75 9.90 -9.66
N LEU A 161 -9.22 10.67 -8.66
CA LEU A 161 -8.47 11.78 -8.08
C LEU A 161 -7.15 11.30 -7.46
N CYS A 162 -7.20 10.24 -6.66
CA CYS A 162 -6.02 9.63 -6.04
C CYS A 162 -5.00 9.15 -7.08
N ALA A 163 -5.46 8.49 -8.15
CA ALA A 163 -4.59 8.06 -9.24
C ALA A 163 -3.94 9.24 -9.98
N CYS A 164 -4.70 10.31 -10.25
CA CYS A 164 -4.16 11.54 -10.84
C CYS A 164 -3.14 12.21 -9.92
N LEU A 165 -3.42 12.32 -8.62
CA LEU A 165 -2.49 12.88 -7.64
C LEU A 165 -1.20 12.05 -7.56
N GLY A 166 -1.32 10.71 -7.51
CA GLY A 166 -0.17 9.81 -7.51
C GLY A 166 0.69 9.99 -8.76
N PHE A 167 0.08 10.08 -9.93
CA PHE A 167 0.77 10.34 -11.19
C PHE A 167 1.51 11.68 -11.17
N VAL A 168 0.83 12.76 -10.77
CA VAL A 168 1.42 14.11 -10.71
C VAL A 168 2.53 14.19 -9.69
N PHE A 169 2.34 13.66 -8.48
CA PHE A 169 3.39 13.68 -7.45
C PHE A 169 4.62 12.87 -7.86
N THR A 170 4.42 11.74 -8.55
CA THR A 170 5.54 10.98 -9.11
C THR A 170 6.31 11.79 -10.14
N LEU A 171 5.62 12.48 -11.08
CA LEU A 171 6.27 13.37 -12.04
C LEU A 171 7.05 14.48 -11.33
N LEU A 172 6.45 15.14 -10.34
CA LEU A 172 7.11 16.20 -9.60
C LEU A 172 8.34 15.66 -8.82
N ALA A 173 8.27 14.45 -8.25
CA ALA A 173 9.41 13.82 -7.61
C ALA A 173 10.55 13.51 -8.59
N LEU A 174 10.23 13.12 -9.84
CA LEU A 174 11.21 12.84 -10.89
C LEU A 174 11.95 14.09 -11.39
N PHE A 175 11.28 15.24 -11.41
CA PHE A 175 11.84 16.49 -11.94
C PHE A 175 12.34 17.46 -10.86
N THR A 176 12.23 17.11 -9.58
CA THR A 176 12.73 17.91 -8.47
C THR A 176 13.88 17.19 -7.76
N HIS A 177 14.59 17.89 -6.86
CA HIS A 177 15.75 17.35 -6.16
C HIS A 177 15.68 17.62 -4.64
N GLY A 178 16.49 16.88 -3.89
CA GLY A 178 16.65 17.07 -2.45
C GLY A 178 15.33 16.90 -1.67
N ALA A 179 15.11 17.76 -0.68
CA ALA A 179 13.94 17.69 0.21
C ALA A 179 12.60 17.86 -0.52
N VAL A 180 12.56 18.61 -1.63
CA VAL A 180 11.32 18.80 -2.41
C VAL A 180 10.89 17.48 -3.06
N SER A 181 11.82 16.74 -3.65
CA SER A 181 11.54 15.43 -4.24
C SER A 181 11.05 14.43 -3.18
N ILE A 182 11.70 14.38 -2.01
CA ILE A 182 11.24 13.57 -0.87
C ILE A 182 9.81 13.96 -0.45
N GLY A 183 9.52 15.27 -0.40
CA GLY A 183 8.17 15.75 -0.07
C GLY A 183 7.10 15.22 -1.01
N PHE A 184 7.37 15.13 -2.31
CA PHE A 184 6.43 14.52 -3.26
C PHE A 184 6.29 13.00 -3.08
N ILE A 185 7.36 12.28 -2.72
CA ILE A 185 7.25 10.85 -2.38
C ILE A 185 6.42 10.66 -1.10
N VAL A 186 6.56 11.50 -0.08
CA VAL A 186 5.70 11.48 1.11
C VAL A 186 4.23 11.71 0.72
N LEU A 187 3.96 12.66 -0.18
CA LEU A 187 2.61 12.97 -0.66
C LEU A 187 1.99 11.82 -1.49
N LEU A 188 2.79 10.90 -2.04
CA LEU A 188 2.23 9.66 -2.63
C LEU A 188 1.43 8.86 -1.62
N SER A 189 1.90 8.76 -0.37
CA SER A 189 1.17 8.04 0.68
C SER A 189 -0.19 8.69 0.98
N PHE A 190 -0.29 10.02 0.93
CA PHE A 190 -1.57 10.71 1.00
C PHE A 190 -2.50 10.32 -0.17
N ALA A 191 -1.98 10.27 -1.40
CA ALA A 191 -2.74 9.85 -2.56
C ALA A 191 -3.18 8.38 -2.49
N HIS A 192 -2.40 7.51 -1.83
CA HIS A 192 -2.71 6.08 -1.67
C HIS A 192 -3.85 5.82 -0.67
N ALA A 193 -4.08 6.71 0.30
CA ALA A 193 -4.97 6.48 1.43
C ALA A 193 -6.35 5.96 1.05
N LEU A 194 -6.96 6.48 0.00
CA LEU A 194 -8.32 6.09 -0.41
C LEU A 194 -8.37 5.03 -1.51
N MET A 195 -7.23 4.60 -2.05
CA MET A 195 -7.24 3.67 -3.18
C MET A 195 -7.82 2.31 -2.80
N TRP A 196 -7.34 1.70 -1.70
CA TRP A 196 -7.86 0.42 -1.24
C TRP A 196 -9.37 0.44 -0.98
N PRO A 197 -9.90 1.34 -0.11
CA PRO A 197 -11.32 1.37 0.19
C PRO A 197 -12.20 1.74 -1.02
N CYS A 198 -11.62 2.30 -2.07
CA CYS A 198 -12.34 2.59 -3.32
C CYS A 198 -12.29 1.43 -4.33
N ILE A 199 -11.14 0.76 -4.47
CA ILE A 199 -10.99 -0.35 -5.44
C ILE A 199 -11.86 -1.54 -5.01
N TRP A 200 -11.84 -1.88 -3.73
CA TRP A 200 -12.49 -3.08 -3.20
C TRP A 200 -13.98 -3.14 -3.55
N PRO A 201 -14.82 -2.16 -3.16
CA PRO A 201 -16.25 -2.20 -3.45
C PRO A 201 -16.54 -2.17 -4.95
N LEU A 202 -15.74 -1.41 -5.73
CA LEU A 202 -15.91 -1.36 -7.20
C LEU A 202 -15.61 -2.68 -7.87
N ALA A 203 -14.71 -3.49 -7.31
CA ALA A 203 -14.32 -4.78 -7.86
C ALA A 203 -15.29 -5.92 -7.50
N ILE A 204 -15.86 -5.90 -6.28
CA ILE A 204 -16.78 -6.97 -5.81
C ILE A 204 -18.25 -6.71 -6.14
N ASP A 205 -18.57 -5.53 -6.65
CA ASP A 205 -19.96 -5.13 -6.92
C ASP A 205 -20.66 -6.12 -7.84
N LYS A 206 -21.88 -6.54 -7.48
CA LYS A 206 -22.76 -7.44 -8.24
C LYS A 206 -22.21 -8.85 -8.52
N LEU A 207 -21.30 -9.35 -7.70
CA LEU A 207 -20.80 -10.71 -7.83
C LEU A 207 -21.79 -11.78 -7.31
N GLY A 208 -22.78 -11.40 -6.51
CA GLY A 208 -23.75 -12.33 -5.92
C GLY A 208 -23.04 -13.48 -5.21
N ARG A 209 -23.40 -14.74 -5.52
CA ARG A 209 -22.80 -15.95 -4.94
C ARG A 209 -21.28 -16.07 -5.10
N PHE A 210 -20.68 -15.32 -6.01
CA PHE A 210 -19.22 -15.33 -6.25
C PHE A 210 -18.45 -14.31 -5.41
N THR A 211 -19.10 -13.48 -4.56
CA THR A 211 -18.45 -12.45 -3.74
C THR A 211 -17.34 -13.03 -2.88
N LYS A 212 -17.55 -14.19 -2.24
CA LYS A 212 -16.55 -14.84 -1.38
C LYS A 212 -15.28 -15.22 -2.15
N ILE A 213 -15.45 -15.83 -3.33
CA ILE A 213 -14.31 -16.22 -4.18
C ILE A 213 -13.66 -15.00 -4.79
N GLY A 214 -14.45 -14.00 -5.22
CA GLY A 214 -13.96 -12.74 -5.76
C GLY A 214 -13.12 -11.97 -4.76
N SER A 215 -13.56 -11.91 -3.49
CA SER A 215 -12.79 -11.29 -2.40
C SER A 215 -11.47 -12.03 -2.15
N ALA A 216 -11.46 -13.36 -2.21
CA ALA A 216 -10.22 -14.13 -2.08
C ALA A 216 -9.23 -13.81 -3.22
N LEU A 217 -9.70 -13.68 -4.46
CA LEU A 217 -8.86 -13.27 -5.59
C LEU A 217 -8.30 -11.85 -5.42
N LEU A 218 -9.09 -10.91 -4.90
CA LEU A 218 -8.61 -9.55 -4.60
C LEU A 218 -7.50 -9.57 -3.55
N ILE A 219 -7.63 -10.39 -2.50
CA ILE A 219 -6.58 -10.57 -1.49
C ILE A 219 -5.29 -11.11 -2.13
N MET A 220 -5.39 -12.05 -3.07
CA MET A 220 -4.21 -12.53 -3.80
C MET A 220 -3.50 -11.41 -4.59
N GLY A 221 -4.23 -10.37 -5.01
CA GLY A 221 -3.66 -9.18 -5.63
C GLY A 221 -2.63 -8.45 -4.75
N ILE A 222 -2.65 -8.63 -3.42
CA ILE A 222 -1.65 -8.05 -2.49
C ILE A 222 -0.22 -8.49 -2.83
N ALA A 223 -0.05 -9.60 -3.55
CA ALA A 223 1.25 -10.07 -4.05
C ALA A 223 2.00 -9.00 -4.89
N GLY A 224 1.29 -7.99 -5.43
CA GLY A 224 1.89 -6.83 -6.07
C GLY A 224 2.90 -6.09 -5.20
N GLY A 225 2.64 -6.02 -3.88
CA GLY A 225 3.55 -5.44 -2.90
C GLY A 225 4.87 -6.19 -2.71
N ALA A 226 4.93 -7.46 -3.12
CA ALA A 226 6.20 -8.20 -3.13
C ALA A 226 6.90 -8.11 -4.50
N ILE A 227 6.15 -8.14 -5.59
CA ILE A 227 6.72 -8.28 -6.95
C ILE A 227 7.17 -6.93 -7.52
N LEU A 228 6.34 -5.88 -7.40
CA LEU A 228 6.65 -4.58 -8.01
C LEU A 228 7.83 -3.86 -7.35
N PRO A 229 8.06 -3.93 -6.02
CA PRO A 229 9.30 -3.40 -5.43
C PRO A 229 10.56 -4.08 -5.93
N LEU A 230 10.52 -5.38 -6.24
CA LEU A 230 11.66 -6.08 -6.87
C LEU A 230 11.95 -5.52 -8.26
N ALA A 231 10.91 -5.28 -9.07
CA ALA A 231 11.06 -4.67 -10.38
C ALA A 231 11.61 -3.23 -10.27
N TYR A 232 11.14 -2.44 -9.30
CA TYR A 232 11.69 -1.11 -8.99
C TYR A 232 13.16 -1.20 -8.60
N GLY A 233 13.52 -2.13 -7.70
CA GLY A 233 14.91 -2.34 -7.25
C GLY A 233 15.81 -2.69 -8.41
N ALA A 234 15.44 -3.67 -9.23
CA ALA A 234 16.20 -4.06 -10.42
C ALA A 234 16.41 -2.90 -11.41
N PHE A 235 15.39 -2.04 -11.59
CA PHE A 235 15.53 -0.85 -12.44
C PHE A 235 16.40 0.23 -11.78
N ALA A 236 16.34 0.38 -10.47
CA ALA A 236 17.18 1.32 -9.71
C ALA A 236 18.68 0.93 -9.79
N ASP A 237 18.98 -0.36 -9.80
CA ASP A 237 20.37 -0.87 -9.88
C ASP A 237 21.02 -0.59 -11.23
N ILE A 238 20.25 -0.61 -12.32
CA ILE A 238 20.76 -0.33 -13.68
C ILE A 238 20.70 1.16 -14.06
N SER A 239 19.94 1.98 -13.32
CA SER A 239 19.80 3.41 -13.59
C SER A 239 20.19 4.25 -12.36
N ASN A 240 19.22 4.65 -11.59
CA ASN A 240 19.36 5.27 -10.28
C ASN A 240 17.99 5.26 -9.57
N ARG A 241 18.00 5.49 -8.25
CA ARG A 241 16.80 5.41 -7.41
C ARG A 241 15.71 6.41 -7.78
N GLN A 242 16.06 7.60 -8.29
CA GLN A 242 15.09 8.57 -8.77
C GLN A 242 14.46 8.14 -10.09
N SER A 243 15.29 7.77 -11.07
CA SER A 243 14.79 7.31 -12.38
C SER A 243 13.95 6.03 -12.27
N ALA A 244 14.16 5.21 -11.26
CA ALA A 244 13.34 4.01 -11.06
C ALA A 244 11.86 4.31 -10.83
N TYR A 245 11.50 5.52 -10.38
CA TYR A 245 10.09 5.92 -10.25
C TYR A 245 9.36 6.07 -11.60
N TRP A 246 10.05 6.07 -12.75
CA TRP A 246 9.38 6.01 -14.05
C TRP A 246 8.48 4.78 -14.21
N ILE A 247 8.84 3.64 -13.58
CA ILE A 247 8.04 2.41 -13.62
C ILE A 247 6.67 2.59 -12.96
N VAL A 248 6.54 3.55 -12.04
CA VAL A 248 5.30 3.78 -11.26
C VAL A 248 4.25 4.52 -12.07
N LEU A 249 4.64 5.34 -13.04
CA LEU A 249 3.71 6.16 -13.84
C LEU A 249 2.67 5.32 -14.62
N PRO A 250 3.05 4.29 -15.40
CA PRO A 250 2.07 3.46 -16.09
C PRO A 250 1.13 2.72 -15.13
N LEU A 251 1.58 2.45 -13.90
CA LEU A 251 0.76 1.80 -12.88
C LEU A 251 -0.37 2.73 -12.41
N TYR A 252 -0.11 4.03 -12.20
CA TYR A 252 -1.17 5.00 -11.90
C TYR A 252 -2.14 5.19 -13.07
N LEU A 253 -1.65 5.15 -14.31
CA LEU A 253 -2.54 5.19 -15.48
C LEU A 253 -3.48 3.99 -15.53
N TYR A 254 -3.01 2.81 -15.13
CA TYR A 254 -3.86 1.64 -15.00
C TYR A 254 -4.93 1.80 -13.90
N ILE A 255 -4.56 2.32 -12.73
CA ILE A 255 -5.52 2.60 -11.64
C ILE A 255 -6.58 3.62 -12.13
N LEU A 256 -6.16 4.66 -12.83
CA LEU A 256 -7.06 5.65 -13.43
C LEU A 256 -8.00 5.01 -14.47
N PHE A 257 -7.47 4.14 -15.33
CA PHE A 257 -8.29 3.38 -16.27
C PHE A 257 -9.35 2.55 -15.56
N PHE A 258 -8.97 1.83 -14.48
CA PHE A 258 -9.93 1.06 -13.69
C PHE A 258 -11.00 1.95 -13.08
N ALA A 259 -10.63 3.08 -12.49
CA ALA A 259 -11.56 4.06 -11.91
C ALA A 259 -12.54 4.65 -12.94
N MET A 260 -12.11 4.84 -14.18
CA MET A 260 -12.94 5.48 -15.23
C MET A 260 -13.78 4.49 -16.01
N LYS A 261 -13.23 3.34 -16.38
CA LYS A 261 -13.84 2.38 -17.31
C LYS A 261 -13.81 0.95 -16.80
N GLY A 262 -12.70 0.49 -16.21
CA GLY A 262 -12.46 -0.91 -15.88
C GLY A 262 -13.53 -1.51 -14.98
N TYR A 263 -13.98 -0.79 -13.96
CA TYR A 263 -15.01 -1.25 -13.03
C TYR A 263 -16.39 -1.51 -13.67
N ARG A 264 -16.64 -1.04 -14.90
CA ARG A 264 -17.90 -1.23 -15.64
C ARG A 264 -17.85 -2.35 -16.68
N VAL A 265 -16.68 -2.86 -16.98
CA VAL A 265 -16.48 -3.85 -18.04
C VAL A 265 -17.24 -5.13 -17.71
N GLY A 266 -18.08 -5.59 -18.61
CA GLY A 266 -18.88 -6.81 -18.44
C GLY A 266 -20.15 -6.64 -17.58
N ARG A 267 -20.49 -5.41 -17.14
CA ARG A 267 -21.79 -5.11 -16.52
C ARG A 267 -22.84 -4.80 -17.56
N GLY A 268 -24.04 -5.34 -17.43
CA GLY A 268 -25.17 -5.03 -18.32
C GLY A 268 -25.50 -3.53 -18.30
N LYS A 269 -26.06 -3.02 -19.41
CA LYS A 269 -26.37 -1.58 -19.62
C LYS A 269 -27.35 -0.95 -18.61
N LEU A 270 -27.94 -1.70 -17.70
CA LEU A 270 -28.94 -1.21 -16.72
C LEU A 270 -28.36 -0.51 -15.48
N ALA A 271 -27.04 -0.54 -15.28
CA ALA A 271 -26.38 0.00 -14.07
C ALA A 271 -25.97 1.49 -14.15
N THR A 272 -26.47 2.26 -15.11
CA THR A 272 -25.98 3.63 -15.38
C THR A 272 -26.72 4.73 -14.60
N GLN A 273 -27.73 4.41 -13.77
CA GLN A 273 -28.59 5.44 -13.15
C GLN A 273 -28.53 5.55 -11.63
N SER A 274 -27.71 4.79 -10.90
CA SER A 274 -27.73 4.81 -9.43
C SER A 274 -26.34 4.79 -8.77
N VAL A 275 -25.40 5.65 -9.21
CA VAL A 275 -24.17 5.92 -8.44
C VAL A 275 -23.82 7.41 -8.50
#